data_2fa94747005b2bff63a6093a3e6c0148
#
_entry.id   2fa94747005b2bff63a6093a3e6c0148
#
_cell.length_a   1.000
_cell.length_b   1.000
_cell.length_c   1.000
_cell.angle_alpha   90.00
_cell.angle_beta   90.00
_cell.angle_gamma   90.00
#
_symmetry.space_group_name_H-M   'P 1'
#
loop_
_entity.id
_entity.type
_entity.pdbx_description
1 polymer ?
#
loop_
_entity_poly.entity_id
_entity_poly.type
_entity_poly.pdbx_seq_one_letter_code
_entity_poly.pdbx_strand_id
1 'polypeptide(L)'
;GGFRYFYLDTEEDKHIIGYSFEKDFVVDYESFTKQTPAIVYTEAIKASTVYQLSYNQLEAFWAASQQNQLLGRKIAENLFCMTYHRLLSLYPNSPRIRYQELLRRCPDIVHQISLKEIASFLNISPYTLSRIRREITFG
;
A
#
# COMPACT_ATOMS: atom_id res chain seq x y z
N GLY A 1 -8.35 -7.55 -8.42
CA GLY A 1 -7.82 -8.04 -7.16
C GLY A 1 -7.47 -6.92 -6.19
N GLY A 2 -7.03 -7.28 -5.00
CA GLY A 2 -6.55 -6.32 -4.03
C GLY A 2 -5.78 -7.01 -2.92
N PHE A 3 -4.75 -6.33 -2.44
CA PHE A 3 -3.88 -6.81 -1.38
C PHE A 3 -3.71 -5.74 -0.32
N ARG A 4 -3.50 -6.15 0.92
CA ARG A 4 -3.11 -5.29 2.03
C ARG A 4 -1.74 -5.68 2.55
N TYR A 5 -1.04 -4.68 3.05
CA TYR A 5 0.25 -4.82 3.73
C TYR A 5 0.08 -4.41 5.16
N PHE A 6 0.60 -5.20 6.07
CA PHE A 6 0.57 -4.89 7.49
C PHE A 6 1.79 -5.44 8.21
N TYR A 7 2.10 -4.87 9.35
CA TYR A 7 3.00 -5.46 10.31
C TYR A 7 2.25 -5.73 11.62
N LEU A 8 2.80 -6.63 12.42
CA LEU A 8 2.34 -6.90 13.77
C LEU A 8 3.31 -6.22 14.74
N ASP A 9 2.78 -5.51 15.72
CA ASP A 9 3.60 -4.96 16.80
C ASP A 9 3.89 -6.01 17.88
N THR A 10 4.52 -5.59 18.98
CA THR A 10 4.87 -6.48 20.09
C THR A 10 3.66 -7.04 20.85
N GLU A 11 2.48 -6.45 20.68
CA GLU A 11 1.21 -6.90 21.27
C GLU A 11 0.38 -7.71 20.26
N GLU A 12 0.96 -8.05 19.09
CA GLU A 12 0.32 -8.72 17.96
C GLU A 12 -0.81 -7.90 17.32
N ASP A 13 -0.88 -6.60 17.57
CA ASP A 13 -1.83 -5.72 16.92
C ASP A 13 -1.43 -5.46 15.45
N LYS A 14 -2.44 -5.59 14.58
CA LYS A 14 -2.27 -5.42 13.13
C LYS A 14 -2.31 -3.94 12.72
N HIS A 15 -1.20 -3.44 12.19
CA HIS A 15 -1.06 -2.10 11.66
C HIS A 15 -1.03 -2.10 10.12
N ILE A 16 -2.05 -1.56 9.50
CA ILE A 16 -2.13 -1.49 8.03
C ILE A 16 -1.24 -0.36 7.52
N ILE A 17 -0.28 -0.71 6.66
CA ILE A 17 0.68 0.24 6.10
C ILE A 17 0.44 0.55 4.63
N GLY A 18 -0.28 -0.30 3.89
CA GLY A 18 -0.52 -0.08 2.48
C GLY A 18 -1.56 -0.99 1.87
N TYR A 19 -1.92 -0.64 0.65
CA TYR A 19 -2.77 -1.43 -0.24
C TYR A 19 -2.21 -1.42 -1.65
N SER A 20 -2.34 -2.55 -2.36
CA SER A 20 -2.15 -2.65 -3.80
C SER A 20 -3.45 -3.10 -4.46
N PHE A 21 -3.77 -2.46 -5.57
CA PHE A 21 -4.97 -2.73 -6.35
C PHE A 21 -4.62 -3.22 -7.76
N GLU A 22 -5.58 -3.22 -8.67
CA GLU A 22 -5.35 -3.63 -10.04
C GLU A 22 -4.23 -2.80 -10.70
N LYS A 23 -3.29 -3.52 -11.34
CA LYS A 23 -2.09 -2.97 -12.01
C LYS A 23 -0.99 -2.44 -11.07
N ASP A 24 -1.15 -2.57 -9.75
CA ASP A 24 -0.07 -2.28 -8.81
C ASP A 24 0.87 -3.49 -8.67
N PHE A 25 2.11 -3.21 -8.27
CA PHE A 25 3.03 -4.26 -7.81
C PHE A 25 2.63 -4.71 -6.40
N VAL A 26 2.79 -6.02 -6.14
CA VAL A 26 2.56 -6.63 -4.84
C VAL A 26 3.89 -7.20 -4.35
N VAL A 27 4.58 -6.47 -3.48
CA VAL A 27 5.93 -6.83 -3.02
C VAL A 27 6.28 -6.12 -1.70
N ASP A 28 6.95 -6.82 -0.80
CA ASP A 28 7.81 -6.20 0.21
C ASP A 28 9.17 -5.94 -0.48
N TYR A 29 9.35 -4.73 -0.95
CA TYR A 29 10.48 -4.37 -1.83
C TYR A 29 11.82 -4.53 -1.14
N GLU A 30 11.92 -4.23 0.16
CA GLU A 30 13.16 -4.37 0.91
C GLU A 30 13.58 -5.84 1.05
N SER A 31 12.67 -6.70 1.52
CA SER A 31 12.96 -8.12 1.68
C SER A 31 13.25 -8.80 0.34
N PHE A 32 12.51 -8.42 -0.70
CA PHE A 32 12.70 -8.95 -2.04
C PHE A 32 14.07 -8.57 -2.62
N THR A 33 14.49 -7.31 -2.51
CA THR A 33 15.77 -6.86 -3.07
C THR A 33 16.97 -7.33 -2.25
N LYS A 34 16.85 -7.41 -0.94
CA LYS A 34 17.92 -7.87 -0.03
C LYS A 34 17.95 -9.39 0.14
N GLN A 35 16.94 -10.10 -0.37
CA GLN A 35 16.76 -11.56 -0.16
C GLN A 35 16.81 -11.95 1.33
N THR A 36 16.13 -11.15 2.16
CA THR A 36 15.99 -11.34 3.60
C THR A 36 14.55 -11.70 3.97
N PRO A 37 14.30 -12.31 5.13
CA PRO A 37 12.94 -12.56 5.62
C PRO A 37 12.12 -11.26 5.64
N ALA A 38 10.86 -11.36 5.19
CA ALA A 38 9.95 -10.23 5.20
C ALA A 38 9.51 -9.88 6.63
N ILE A 39 9.44 -8.59 6.93
CA ILE A 39 8.87 -8.05 8.16
C ILE A 39 7.44 -7.55 7.95
N VAL A 40 7.03 -7.45 6.69
CA VAL A 40 5.70 -7.01 6.27
C VAL A 40 4.91 -8.20 5.75
N TYR A 41 3.72 -8.38 6.29
CA TYR A 41 2.78 -9.38 5.81
C TYR A 41 2.01 -8.84 4.61
N THR A 42 1.82 -9.68 3.61
CA THR A 42 0.99 -9.40 2.42
C THR A 42 -0.17 -10.36 2.38
N GLU A 43 -1.38 -9.84 2.32
CA GLU A 43 -2.61 -10.65 2.36
C GLU A 43 -3.60 -10.19 1.29
N ALA A 44 -4.14 -11.14 0.52
CA ALA A 44 -5.22 -10.85 -0.44
C ALA A 44 -6.52 -10.50 0.32
N ILE A 45 -7.13 -9.35 0.01
CA ILE A 45 -8.41 -8.94 0.59
C ILE A 45 -9.61 -9.55 -0.14
N LYS A 46 -9.38 -10.09 -1.33
CA LYS A 46 -10.35 -10.86 -2.14
C LYS A 46 -9.62 -11.77 -3.11
N ALA A 47 -10.33 -12.73 -3.69
CA ALA A 47 -9.78 -13.60 -4.74
C ALA A 47 -9.12 -12.76 -5.85
N SER A 48 -7.86 -13.07 -6.16
CA SER A 48 -7.01 -12.27 -7.04
C SER A 48 -6.19 -13.16 -7.96
N THR A 49 -6.01 -12.72 -9.19
CA THR A 49 -5.05 -13.30 -10.14
C THR A 49 -3.82 -12.42 -10.17
N VAL A 50 -2.63 -13.02 -10.05
CA VAL A 50 -1.34 -12.34 -10.07
C VAL A 50 -0.39 -12.97 -11.06
N TYR A 51 0.51 -12.17 -11.62
CA TYR A 51 1.69 -12.66 -12.31
C TYR A 51 2.86 -12.61 -11.32
N GLN A 52 3.59 -13.69 -11.21
CA GLN A 52 4.71 -13.81 -10.26
C GLN A 52 6.04 -13.84 -11.02
N LEU A 53 7.00 -13.10 -10.50
CA LEU A 53 8.39 -13.14 -10.92
C LEU A 53 9.27 -13.46 -9.70
N SER A 54 10.20 -14.38 -9.87
CA SER A 54 11.25 -14.59 -8.86
C SER A 54 12.31 -13.51 -8.95
N TYR A 55 13.11 -13.36 -7.88
CA TYR A 55 14.25 -12.45 -7.86
C TYR A 55 15.20 -12.70 -9.03
N ASN A 56 15.59 -13.97 -9.26
CA ASN A 56 16.51 -14.32 -10.34
C ASN A 56 15.94 -14.01 -11.73
N GLN A 57 14.65 -14.19 -11.96
CA GLN A 57 14.01 -13.84 -13.23
C GLN A 57 14.02 -12.33 -13.44
N LEU A 58 13.78 -11.56 -12.37
CA LEU A 58 13.79 -10.10 -12.46
C LEU A 58 15.22 -9.58 -12.71
N GLU A 59 16.21 -10.10 -11.99
CA GLU A 59 17.63 -9.74 -12.22
C GLU A 59 18.08 -10.08 -13.64
N ALA A 60 17.73 -11.26 -14.14
CA ALA A 60 18.01 -11.62 -15.53
C ALA A 60 17.36 -10.67 -16.54
N PHE A 61 16.13 -10.24 -16.26
CA PHE A 61 15.44 -9.25 -17.09
C PHE A 61 16.15 -7.89 -17.06
N TRP A 62 16.58 -7.41 -15.89
CA TRP A 62 17.34 -6.15 -15.78
C TRP A 62 18.69 -6.24 -16.50
N ALA A 63 19.38 -7.36 -16.40
CA ALA A 63 20.69 -7.57 -17.03
C ALA A 63 20.61 -7.69 -18.57
N ALA A 64 19.44 -8.00 -19.13
CA ALA A 64 19.28 -8.28 -20.56
C ALA A 64 19.48 -7.07 -21.47
N SER A 65 19.22 -5.84 -20.98
CA SER A 65 19.44 -4.62 -21.77
C SER A 65 19.50 -3.36 -20.90
N GLN A 66 20.14 -2.32 -21.46
CA GLN A 66 20.15 -0.99 -20.82
C GLN A 66 18.75 -0.39 -20.67
N GLN A 67 17.85 -0.68 -21.60
CA GLN A 67 16.44 -0.22 -21.51
C GLN A 67 15.72 -0.88 -20.35
N ASN A 68 15.98 -2.17 -20.08
CA ASN A 68 15.40 -2.87 -18.94
C ASN A 68 15.93 -2.30 -17.62
N GLN A 69 17.22 -1.98 -17.52
CA GLN A 69 17.78 -1.30 -16.35
C GLN A 69 17.16 0.08 -16.13
N LEU A 70 16.95 0.85 -17.20
CA LEU A 70 16.27 2.14 -17.12
C LEU A 70 14.82 1.98 -16.61
N LEU A 71 14.11 0.95 -17.08
CA LEU A 71 12.77 0.64 -16.60
C LEU A 71 12.78 0.31 -15.08
N GLY A 72 13.72 -0.53 -14.64
CA GLY A 72 13.90 -0.88 -13.23
C GLY A 72 14.14 0.34 -12.36
N ARG A 73 15.03 1.23 -12.79
CA ARG A 73 15.28 2.51 -12.09
C ARG A 73 14.02 3.34 -11.99
N LYS A 74 13.25 3.51 -13.07
CA LYS A 74 12.00 4.28 -13.06
C LYS A 74 10.93 3.68 -12.14
N ILE A 75 10.85 2.34 -12.08
CA ILE A 75 9.95 1.66 -11.14
C ILE A 75 10.36 1.96 -9.70
N ALA A 76 11.64 1.83 -9.37
CA ALA A 76 12.15 2.12 -8.03
C ALA A 76 11.95 3.60 -7.64
N GLU A 77 12.23 4.54 -8.55
CA GLU A 77 11.96 5.97 -8.35
C GLU A 77 10.48 6.23 -8.06
N ASN A 78 9.56 5.59 -8.80
CA ASN A 78 8.13 5.73 -8.59
C ASN A 78 7.68 5.17 -7.24
N LEU A 79 8.15 3.98 -6.86
CA LEU A 79 7.87 3.38 -5.56
C LEU A 79 8.38 4.26 -4.41
N PHE A 80 9.58 4.82 -4.55
CA PHE A 80 10.13 5.78 -3.59
C PHE A 80 9.24 7.02 -3.46
N CYS A 81 8.87 7.64 -4.58
CA CYS A 81 8.00 8.82 -4.57
C CYS A 81 6.63 8.52 -3.95
N MET A 82 6.03 7.38 -4.24
CA MET A 82 4.76 6.96 -3.62
C MET A 82 4.90 6.84 -2.10
N THR A 83 5.95 6.21 -1.62
CA THR A 83 6.23 6.05 -0.18
C THR A 83 6.52 7.40 0.48
N TYR A 84 7.32 8.24 -0.18
CA TYR A 84 7.64 9.58 0.29
C TYR A 84 6.39 10.48 0.41
N HIS A 85 5.54 10.50 -0.62
CA HIS A 85 4.26 11.23 -0.55
C HIS A 85 3.34 10.68 0.53
N ARG A 86 3.31 9.36 0.71
CA ARG A 86 2.57 8.73 1.81
C ARG A 86 3.07 9.22 3.17
N LEU A 87 4.39 9.22 3.38
CA LEU A 87 5.01 9.73 4.60
C LEU A 87 4.66 11.20 4.82
N LEU A 88 4.87 12.05 3.83
CA LEU A 88 4.56 13.48 3.92
C LEU A 88 3.08 13.72 4.24
N SER A 89 2.16 12.93 3.68
CA SER A 89 0.73 13.11 3.91
C SER A 89 0.32 12.95 5.38
N LEU A 90 1.13 12.28 6.19
CA LEU A 90 0.87 12.08 7.61
C LEU A 90 1.07 13.37 8.45
N TYR A 91 1.82 14.34 7.94
CA TYR A 91 2.18 15.55 8.68
C TYR A 91 1.24 16.74 8.38
N PRO A 92 1.18 17.30 7.16
CA PRO A 92 0.39 18.50 6.88
C PRO A 92 -1.10 18.19 6.61
N ASN A 93 -1.41 17.01 6.10
CA ASN A 93 -2.77 16.71 5.65
C ASN A 93 -3.67 16.34 6.83
N SER A 94 -4.81 17.01 6.93
CA SER A 94 -5.83 16.61 7.90
C SER A 94 -6.31 15.17 7.62
N PRO A 95 -6.78 14.44 8.65
CA PRO A 95 -7.37 13.12 8.48
C PRO A 95 -8.46 13.06 7.40
N ARG A 96 -9.23 14.14 7.24
CA ARG A 96 -10.26 14.27 6.20
C ARG A 96 -9.66 14.24 4.80
N ILE A 97 -8.59 14.98 4.56
CA ILE A 97 -7.89 15.02 3.27
C ILE A 97 -7.32 13.64 2.95
N ARG A 98 -6.64 12.99 3.89
CA ARG A 98 -6.10 11.62 3.69
C ARG A 98 -7.18 10.60 3.34
N TYR A 99 -8.35 10.70 3.97
CA TYR A 99 -9.49 9.83 3.66
C TYR A 99 -10.05 10.11 2.25
N GLN A 100 -10.17 11.38 1.85
CA GLN A 100 -10.62 11.74 0.50
C GLN A 100 -9.64 11.26 -0.58
N GLU A 101 -8.33 11.35 -0.34
CA GLU A 101 -7.30 10.82 -1.25
C GLU A 101 -7.40 9.30 -1.39
N LEU A 102 -7.65 8.59 -0.29
CA LEU A 102 -7.88 7.15 -0.33
C LEU A 102 -9.10 6.79 -1.16
N LEU A 103 -10.22 7.48 -0.98
CA LEU A 103 -11.45 7.27 -1.76
C LEU A 103 -11.24 7.60 -3.25
N ARG A 104 -10.46 8.63 -3.57
CA ARG A 104 -10.13 8.97 -4.96
C ARG A 104 -9.29 7.86 -5.63
N ARG A 105 -8.38 7.24 -4.91
CA ARG A 105 -7.55 6.13 -5.40
C ARG A 105 -8.35 4.83 -5.52
N CYS A 106 -9.21 4.55 -4.57
CA CYS A 106 -10.04 3.35 -4.51
C CYS A 106 -11.44 3.69 -4.00
N PRO A 107 -12.38 4.10 -4.90
CA PRO A 107 -13.74 4.53 -4.50
C PRO A 107 -14.50 3.46 -3.69
N ASP A 108 -14.31 2.19 -4.04
CA ASP A 108 -15.03 1.07 -3.42
C ASP A 108 -14.36 0.49 -2.18
N ILE A 109 -13.30 1.13 -1.66
CA ILE A 109 -12.52 0.58 -0.55
C ILE A 109 -13.37 0.32 0.70
N VAL A 110 -14.39 1.13 0.93
CA VAL A 110 -15.31 0.99 2.07
C VAL A 110 -16.18 -0.27 2.01
N HIS A 111 -16.30 -0.89 0.84
CA HIS A 111 -17.01 -2.16 0.62
C HIS A 111 -16.07 -3.36 0.64
N GLN A 112 -14.76 -3.14 0.61
CA GLN A 112 -13.74 -4.20 0.50
C GLN A 112 -13.05 -4.49 1.84
N ILE A 113 -12.94 -3.49 2.71
CA ILE A 113 -12.23 -3.59 3.99
C ILE A 113 -13.00 -2.91 5.13
N SER A 114 -12.69 -3.33 6.36
CA SER A 114 -13.37 -2.80 7.54
C SER A 114 -12.98 -1.35 7.83
N LEU A 115 -13.87 -0.61 8.51
CA LEU A 115 -13.57 0.75 8.97
C LEU A 115 -12.39 0.80 9.95
N LYS A 116 -12.18 -0.26 10.74
CA LYS A 116 -11.03 -0.36 11.66
C LYS A 116 -9.73 -0.37 10.87
N GLU A 117 -9.68 -1.11 9.77
CA GLU A 117 -8.50 -1.17 8.89
C GLU A 117 -8.26 0.14 8.14
N ILE A 118 -9.33 0.79 7.64
CA ILE A 118 -9.20 2.12 7.04
C ILE A 118 -8.65 3.13 8.04
N ALA A 119 -9.15 3.12 9.27
CA ALA A 119 -8.66 4.00 10.33
C ALA A 119 -7.19 3.74 10.66
N SER A 120 -6.80 2.47 10.78
CA SER A 120 -5.40 2.06 10.96
C SER A 120 -4.51 2.58 9.81
N PHE A 121 -4.91 2.35 8.56
CA PHE A 121 -4.18 2.85 7.39
C PHE A 121 -4.02 4.37 7.38
N LEU A 122 -5.05 5.11 7.80
CA LEU A 122 -5.03 6.57 7.90
C LEU A 122 -4.31 7.10 9.14
N ASN A 123 -3.85 6.21 10.03
CA ASN A 123 -3.26 6.55 11.32
C ASN A 123 -4.18 7.48 12.16
N ILE A 124 -5.44 7.04 12.33
CA ILE A 124 -6.47 7.72 13.14
C ILE A 124 -7.32 6.70 13.90
N SER A 125 -8.05 7.18 14.92
CA SER A 125 -9.02 6.32 15.60
C SER A 125 -10.25 6.01 14.73
N PRO A 126 -10.91 4.85 14.90
CA PRO A 126 -12.18 4.54 14.24
C PRO A 126 -13.26 5.58 14.51
N TYR A 127 -13.27 6.18 15.71
CA TYR A 127 -14.18 7.27 16.07
C TYR A 127 -13.95 8.50 15.19
N THR A 128 -12.69 8.91 14.99
CA THR A 128 -12.33 10.04 14.12
C THR A 128 -12.77 9.77 12.69
N LEU A 129 -12.54 8.55 12.17
CA LEU A 129 -12.99 8.17 10.83
C LEU A 129 -14.52 8.24 10.68
N SER A 130 -15.25 7.72 11.66
CA SER A 130 -16.73 7.76 11.66
C SER A 130 -17.25 9.20 11.60
N ARG A 131 -16.64 10.13 12.35
CA ARG A 131 -16.97 11.55 12.29
C ARG A 131 -16.71 12.15 10.92
N ILE A 132 -15.54 11.93 10.35
CA ILE A 132 -15.16 12.41 9.02
C ILE A 132 -16.14 11.91 7.95
N ARG A 133 -16.51 10.64 7.99
CA ARG A 133 -17.48 10.06 7.07
C ARG A 133 -18.82 10.76 7.13
N ARG A 134 -19.32 11.01 8.33
CA ARG A 134 -20.59 11.73 8.54
C ARG A 134 -20.53 13.14 7.94
N GLU A 135 -19.45 13.88 8.18
CA GLU A 135 -19.23 15.21 7.63
C GLU A 135 -19.16 15.23 6.09
N ILE A 136 -18.64 14.17 5.46
CA ILE A 136 -18.58 14.07 4.00
C ILE A 136 -19.92 13.66 3.38
N THR A 137 -20.71 12.85 4.07
CA THR A 137 -21.99 12.34 3.55
C THR A 137 -23.11 13.34 3.68
N PHE A 138 -23.10 14.19 4.73
CA PHE A 138 -24.18 15.11 5.07
C PHE A 138 -23.80 16.61 5.00
N GLY A 139 -22.57 16.94 4.59
CA GLY A 139 -22.09 18.29 4.34
C GLY A 139 -21.93 18.58 2.87
#